data_ccd7cf6fd834f5f6f58edb3c2c34009d
#
_entry.id   ccd7cf6fd834f5f6f58edb3c2c34009d
#
_cell.length_a   1.000
_cell.length_b   1.000
_cell.length_c   1.000
_cell.angle_alpha   90.00
_cell.angle_beta   90.00
_cell.angle_gamma   90.00
#
_symmetry.space_group_name_H-M   'P 1'
#
loop_
_entity.id
_entity.type
_entity.pdbx_description
1 polymer ?
#
loop_
_entity_poly.entity_id
_entity_poly.type
_entity_poly.pdbx_seq_one_letter_code
_entity_poly.pdbx_strand_id
1 'polypeptide(L)'
;PPDTVQYIGIAADEPKRLARLKPGQISLLDKYHVAEPEARSMCAAEELLSPLYDFTKRGGCWFCPNASISELRHLYRYHPELWQLLLELQDVPNKPTERFSWRRTFREIDERFLQEGEQLSFYEER
;
A
#
# COMPACT_ATOMS: atom_id res chain seq x y z
N PRO A 1 -23.16 -17.97 12.21
CA PRO A 1 -24.17 -18.97 11.96
C PRO A 1 -23.82 -19.84 10.76
N PRO A 2 -24.19 -21.14 10.72
CA PRO A 2 -23.78 -22.04 9.64
C PRO A 2 -24.32 -21.66 8.26
N ASP A 3 -25.34 -20.80 8.18
CA ASP A 3 -25.99 -20.36 6.94
C ASP A 3 -25.57 -18.94 6.51
N THR A 4 -24.45 -18.44 7.01
CA THR A 4 -23.97 -17.10 6.65
C THR A 4 -23.15 -17.15 5.38
N VAL A 5 -23.51 -16.34 4.37
CA VAL A 5 -22.71 -16.09 3.17
C VAL A 5 -21.85 -14.85 3.42
N GLN A 6 -20.55 -14.98 3.24
CA GLN A 6 -19.60 -13.90 3.33
C GLN A 6 -19.18 -13.42 1.94
N TYR A 7 -19.42 -12.15 1.62
CA TYR A 7 -18.95 -11.55 0.38
C TYR A 7 -17.55 -10.97 0.56
N ILE A 8 -16.62 -11.31 -0.35
CA ILE A 8 -15.23 -10.88 -0.33
C ILE A 8 -14.91 -10.16 -1.63
N GLY A 9 -14.29 -9.00 -1.56
CA GLY A 9 -13.88 -8.21 -2.72
C GLY A 9 -12.58 -8.74 -3.32
N ILE A 10 -12.68 -9.74 -4.20
CA ILE A 10 -11.55 -10.28 -4.99
C ILE A 10 -11.98 -10.18 -6.45
N ALA A 11 -11.16 -9.57 -7.31
CA ALA A 11 -11.46 -9.41 -8.73
C ALA A 11 -11.34 -10.73 -9.50
N ALA A 12 -12.00 -10.83 -10.65
CA ALA A 12 -12.03 -12.04 -11.47
C ALA A 12 -10.63 -12.41 -12.03
N ASP A 13 -9.74 -11.46 -12.19
CA ASP A 13 -8.36 -11.62 -12.65
C ASP A 13 -7.34 -11.95 -11.54
N GLU A 14 -7.83 -12.31 -10.32
CA GLU A 14 -7.00 -12.71 -9.18
C GLU A 14 -7.15 -14.22 -8.83
N PRO A 15 -6.86 -15.16 -9.73
CA PRO A 15 -7.16 -16.59 -9.55
C PRO A 15 -6.51 -17.21 -8.33
N LYS A 16 -5.31 -16.77 -7.94
CA LYS A 16 -4.60 -17.25 -6.74
C LYS A 16 -5.29 -16.87 -5.43
N ARG A 17 -6.01 -15.74 -5.41
CA ARG A 17 -6.79 -15.30 -4.25
C ARG A 17 -8.14 -15.98 -4.23
N LEU A 18 -8.79 -16.11 -5.38
CA LEU A 18 -10.06 -16.82 -5.54
C LEU A 18 -9.95 -18.27 -5.10
N ALA A 19 -8.86 -18.97 -5.45
CA ALA A 19 -8.60 -20.35 -5.04
C ALA A 19 -8.46 -20.56 -3.51
N ARG A 20 -8.34 -19.48 -2.72
CA ARG A 20 -8.26 -19.54 -1.26
C ARG A 20 -9.60 -19.26 -0.56
N LEU A 21 -10.65 -19.01 -1.31
CA LEU A 21 -11.98 -18.82 -0.75
C LEU A 21 -12.44 -20.11 -0.04
N LYS A 22 -13.03 -19.93 1.14
CA LYS A 22 -13.57 -21.04 1.95
C LYS A 22 -15.03 -21.29 1.61
N PRO A 23 -15.60 -22.45 1.96
CA PRO A 23 -17.03 -22.68 1.87
C PRO A 23 -17.83 -21.56 2.53
N GLY A 24 -18.85 -21.04 1.87
CA GLY A 24 -19.65 -19.89 2.32
C GLY A 24 -19.04 -18.51 1.99
N GLN A 25 -17.86 -18.45 1.38
CA GLN A 25 -17.27 -17.20 0.85
C GLN A 25 -17.50 -17.09 -0.65
N ILE A 26 -17.94 -15.93 -1.10
CA ILE A 26 -18.24 -15.65 -2.52
C ILE A 26 -17.65 -14.30 -2.89
N SER A 27 -16.99 -14.22 -4.06
CA SER A 27 -16.69 -12.93 -4.68
C SER A 27 -17.76 -12.55 -5.68
N LEU A 28 -18.38 -11.38 -5.50
CA LEU A 28 -19.31 -10.82 -6.48
C LEU A 28 -18.58 -10.38 -7.74
N LEU A 29 -17.36 -9.85 -7.63
CA LEU A 29 -16.57 -9.44 -8.79
C LEU A 29 -16.25 -10.65 -9.68
N ASP A 30 -15.86 -11.78 -9.10
CA ASP A 30 -15.65 -13.02 -9.83
C ASP A 30 -16.94 -13.55 -10.43
N LYS A 31 -18.04 -13.59 -9.67
CA LYS A 31 -19.36 -14.04 -10.13
C LYS A 31 -19.85 -13.26 -11.35
N TYR A 32 -19.55 -11.98 -11.43
CA TYR A 32 -19.95 -11.11 -12.54
C TYR A 32 -18.81 -10.84 -13.53
N HIS A 33 -17.69 -11.57 -13.43
CA HIS A 33 -16.53 -11.48 -14.32
C HIS A 33 -15.90 -10.09 -14.40
N VAL A 34 -15.94 -9.34 -13.29
CA VAL A 34 -15.38 -7.99 -13.18
C VAL A 34 -13.91 -8.08 -12.77
N ALA A 35 -13.02 -7.60 -13.63
CA ALA A 35 -11.58 -7.50 -13.37
C ALA A 35 -11.25 -6.25 -12.53
N GLU A 36 -10.05 -6.21 -11.92
CA GLU A 36 -9.61 -5.10 -11.07
C GLU A 36 -9.66 -3.73 -11.77
N PRO A 37 -9.20 -3.56 -13.04
CA PRO A 37 -9.32 -2.29 -13.76
C PRO A 37 -10.76 -1.83 -13.98
N GLU A 38 -11.66 -2.77 -14.23
CA GLU A 38 -13.08 -2.49 -14.41
C GLU A 38 -13.75 -2.07 -13.10
N ALA A 39 -13.47 -2.78 -12.00
CA ALA A 39 -13.93 -2.43 -10.66
C ALA A 39 -13.45 -1.01 -10.26
N ARG A 40 -12.21 -0.67 -10.61
CA ARG A 40 -11.67 0.68 -10.41
C ARG A 40 -12.45 1.73 -11.21
N SER A 41 -12.74 1.46 -12.46
CA SER A 41 -13.52 2.36 -13.34
C SER A 41 -14.94 2.57 -12.82
N MET A 42 -15.58 1.50 -12.32
CA MET A 42 -16.90 1.59 -11.68
C MET A 42 -16.86 2.50 -10.44
N CYS A 43 -15.86 2.33 -9.56
CA CYS A 43 -15.69 3.20 -8.39
C CYS A 43 -15.43 4.66 -8.80
N ALA A 44 -14.68 4.89 -9.87
CA ALA A 44 -14.41 6.24 -10.36
C ALA A 44 -15.68 6.90 -10.92
N ALA A 45 -16.52 6.17 -11.64
CA ALA A 45 -17.78 6.67 -12.19
C ALA A 45 -18.79 7.08 -11.12
N GLU A 46 -18.74 6.42 -9.96
CA GLU A 46 -19.59 6.71 -8.79
C GLU A 46 -18.93 7.66 -7.77
N GLU A 47 -17.78 8.29 -8.12
CA GLU A 47 -17.01 9.17 -7.23
C GLU A 47 -16.56 8.51 -5.91
N LEU A 48 -16.45 7.18 -5.89
CA LEU A 48 -16.06 6.38 -4.74
C LEU A 48 -14.57 5.99 -4.74
N LEU A 49 -13.82 6.40 -5.76
CA LEU A 49 -12.40 6.09 -5.83
C LEU A 49 -11.63 6.89 -4.78
N SER A 50 -10.87 6.18 -3.93
CA SER A 50 -10.04 6.85 -2.92
C SER A 50 -8.97 7.72 -3.56
N PRO A 51 -8.71 8.95 -3.06
CA PRO A 51 -7.61 9.81 -3.51
C PRO A 51 -6.22 9.16 -3.39
N LEU A 52 -6.07 8.12 -2.59
CA LEU A 52 -4.84 7.33 -2.51
C LEU A 52 -4.38 6.79 -3.88
N TYR A 53 -5.32 6.49 -4.77
CA TYR A 53 -5.01 5.95 -6.10
C TYR A 53 -4.39 6.97 -7.07
N ASP A 54 -4.30 8.25 -6.69
CA ASP A 54 -3.59 9.26 -7.48
C ASP A 54 -2.07 9.08 -7.42
N PHE A 55 -1.56 8.48 -6.34
CA PHE A 55 -0.12 8.29 -6.12
C PHE A 55 0.26 6.85 -5.73
N THR A 56 -0.71 5.96 -5.46
CA THR A 56 -0.46 4.56 -5.16
C THR A 56 -1.11 3.64 -6.17
N LYS A 57 -0.48 2.50 -6.45
CA LYS A 57 -1.07 1.45 -7.28
C LYS A 57 -1.99 0.53 -6.48
N ARG A 58 -1.84 0.52 -5.15
CA ARG A 58 -2.55 -0.37 -4.24
C ARG A 58 -3.01 0.44 -3.04
N GLY A 59 -4.26 0.28 -2.65
CA GLY A 59 -4.72 0.75 -1.35
C GLY A 59 -3.95 0.02 -0.24
N GLY A 60 -3.38 0.75 0.69
CA GLY A 60 -2.63 0.20 1.82
C GLY A 60 -2.53 1.18 2.98
N CYS A 61 -2.10 0.68 4.14
CA CYS A 61 -1.81 1.55 5.28
C CYS A 61 -0.54 2.35 4.98
N TRP A 62 -0.46 3.59 5.46
CA TRP A 62 0.72 4.46 5.32
C TRP A 62 2.01 3.84 5.90
N PHE A 63 1.90 2.93 6.86
CA PHE A 63 2.99 2.17 7.48
C PHE A 63 3.18 0.77 6.86
N CYS A 64 2.73 0.53 5.64
CA CYS A 64 2.78 -0.80 5.03
C CYS A 64 4.21 -1.20 4.66
N PRO A 65 4.74 -2.34 5.16
CA PRO A 65 6.09 -2.80 4.81
C PRO A 65 6.21 -3.25 3.34
N ASN A 66 5.07 -3.42 2.66
CA ASN A 66 5.01 -3.74 1.23
C ASN A 66 4.82 -2.49 0.35
N ALA A 67 4.88 -1.28 0.92
CA ALA A 67 4.83 -0.06 0.14
C ALA A 67 6.02 0.03 -0.84
N SER A 68 5.76 0.53 -2.03
CA SER A 68 6.80 0.80 -3.01
C SER A 68 7.68 1.98 -2.58
N ILE A 69 8.89 2.07 -3.11
CA ILE A 69 9.79 3.21 -2.85
C ILE A 69 9.16 4.54 -3.30
N SER A 70 8.34 4.54 -4.35
CA SER A 70 7.61 5.75 -4.79
C SER A 70 6.54 6.18 -3.78
N GLU A 71 5.80 5.24 -3.19
CA GLU A 71 4.82 5.51 -2.14
C GLU A 71 5.50 6.04 -0.87
N LEU A 72 6.61 5.41 -0.46
CA LEU A 72 7.39 5.88 0.68
C LEU A 72 7.99 7.28 0.44
N ARG A 73 8.45 7.57 -0.79
CA ARG A 73 8.96 8.90 -1.16
C ARG A 73 7.85 9.95 -1.14
N HIS A 74 6.63 9.59 -1.55
CA HIS A 74 5.47 10.47 -1.43
C HIS A 74 5.18 10.79 0.05
N LEU A 75 5.18 9.77 0.92
CA LEU A 75 4.99 9.94 2.36
C LEU A 75 6.07 10.85 2.95
N TYR A 76 7.34 10.62 2.63
CA TYR A 76 8.48 11.43 3.07
C TYR A 76 8.33 12.91 2.72
N ARG A 77 7.86 13.21 1.49
CA ARG A 77 7.76 14.60 0.98
C ARG A 77 6.54 15.35 1.49
N TYR A 78 5.40 14.68 1.59
CA TYR A 78 4.10 15.33 1.80
C TYR A 78 3.49 15.07 3.16
N HIS A 79 4.05 14.12 3.94
CA HIS A 79 3.57 13.73 5.25
C HIS A 79 4.73 13.52 6.24
N PRO A 80 5.54 14.57 6.50
CA PRO A 80 6.73 14.45 7.36
C PRO A 80 6.38 14.01 8.79
N GLU A 81 5.19 14.35 9.28
CA GLU A 81 4.70 13.92 10.59
C GLU A 81 4.50 12.40 10.66
N LEU A 82 3.95 11.79 9.61
CA LEU A 82 3.80 10.33 9.52
C LEU A 82 5.15 9.64 9.30
N TRP A 83 6.06 10.29 8.56
CA TRP A 83 7.41 9.80 8.36
C TRP A 83 8.17 9.73 9.69
N GLN A 84 8.06 10.76 10.53
CA GLN A 84 8.67 10.79 11.85
C GLN A 84 8.15 9.66 12.75
N LEU A 85 6.85 9.37 12.74
CA LEU A 85 6.28 8.24 13.46
C LEU A 85 6.85 6.89 13.02
N LEU A 86 7.17 6.70 11.74
CA LEU A 86 7.83 5.48 11.26
C LEU A 86 9.27 5.37 11.77
N LEU A 87 10.00 6.48 11.87
CA LEU A 87 11.33 6.52 12.48
C LEU A 87 11.27 6.14 13.96
N GLU A 88 10.30 6.67 14.69
CA GLU A 88 10.07 6.32 16.11
C GLU A 88 9.71 4.84 16.28
N LEU A 89 8.87 4.29 15.39
CA LEU A 89 8.55 2.86 15.38
C LEU A 89 9.77 1.98 15.10
N GLN A 90 10.75 2.47 14.32
CA GLN A 90 12.01 1.77 14.09
C GLN A 90 12.83 1.62 15.38
N ASP A 91 12.69 2.54 16.33
CA ASP A 91 13.45 2.57 17.58
C ASP A 91 12.75 1.86 18.75
N VAL A 92 11.54 1.35 18.56
CA VAL A 92 10.82 0.60 19.60
C VAL A 92 11.64 -0.64 20.02
N PRO A 93 11.87 -0.83 21.33
CA PRO A 93 12.61 -1.99 21.82
C PRO A 93 11.79 -3.29 21.67
N ASN A 94 12.48 -4.42 21.58
CA ASN A 94 11.89 -5.78 21.54
C ASN A 94 10.94 -6.01 20.35
N LYS A 95 11.10 -5.29 19.24
CA LYS A 95 10.36 -5.58 18.01
C LYS A 95 10.78 -6.93 17.41
N PRO A 96 9.87 -7.64 16.73
CA PRO A 96 10.15 -8.97 16.17
C PRO A 96 11.15 -8.94 15.01
N THR A 97 11.40 -7.77 14.41
CA THR A 97 12.35 -7.61 13.30
C THR A 97 12.91 -6.19 13.30
N GLU A 98 14.18 -6.06 12.91
CA GLU A 98 14.82 -4.76 12.67
C GLU A 98 14.48 -4.19 11.27
N ARG A 99 13.94 -5.01 10.37
CA ARG A 99 13.64 -4.61 9.00
C ARG A 99 12.21 -4.09 8.88
N PHE A 100 12.06 -2.93 8.28
CA PHE A 100 10.75 -2.41 7.89
C PHE A 100 10.20 -3.20 6.71
N SER A 101 11.01 -3.38 5.66
CA SER A 101 10.72 -4.28 4.56
C SER A 101 11.65 -5.50 4.62
N TRP A 102 11.36 -6.55 3.88
CA TRP A 102 12.18 -7.77 3.87
C TRP A 102 13.66 -7.57 3.49
N ARG A 103 14.08 -6.37 3.04
CA ARG A 103 15.47 -6.07 2.65
C ARG A 103 16.12 -4.92 3.39
N ARG A 104 15.36 -3.96 3.98
CA ARG A 104 15.89 -2.71 4.53
C ARG A 104 15.21 -2.32 5.82
N THR A 105 15.96 -1.68 6.70
CA THR A 105 15.43 -0.93 7.83
C THR A 105 14.79 0.37 7.35
N PHE A 106 13.94 0.97 8.17
CA PHE A 106 13.35 2.26 7.82
C PHE A 106 14.39 3.38 7.81
N ARG A 107 15.42 3.31 8.68
CA ARG A 107 16.54 4.26 8.71
C ARG A 107 17.38 4.23 7.43
N GLU A 108 17.65 3.06 6.87
CA GLU A 108 18.35 2.95 5.56
C GLU A 108 17.56 3.59 4.42
N ILE A 109 16.22 3.59 4.51
CA ILE A 109 15.37 4.25 3.52
C ILE A 109 15.38 5.76 3.73
N ASP A 110 15.37 6.23 4.97
CA ASP A 110 15.46 7.64 5.35
C ASP A 110 16.78 8.26 4.88
N GLU A 111 17.90 7.64 5.22
CA GLU A 111 19.23 8.06 4.77
C GLU A 111 19.32 8.18 3.24
N ARG A 112 18.73 7.24 2.53
CA ARG A 112 18.65 7.30 1.08
C ARG A 112 17.90 8.54 0.59
N PHE A 113 16.75 8.87 1.19
CA PHE A 113 15.94 10.01 0.76
C PHE A 113 16.59 11.35 1.12
N LEU A 114 17.30 11.41 2.24
CA LEU A 114 18.14 12.56 2.59
C LEU A 114 19.23 12.80 1.54
N GLN A 115 19.97 11.77 1.15
CA GLN A 115 21.01 11.85 0.12
C GLN A 115 20.45 12.25 -1.25
N GLU A 116 19.30 11.71 -1.64
CA GLU A 116 18.61 12.08 -2.88
C GLU A 116 18.19 13.57 -2.83
N GLY A 117 17.74 14.10 -1.69
CA GLY A 117 17.38 15.50 -1.48
C GLY A 117 18.59 16.43 -1.58
N GLU A 118 19.71 16.08 -0.99
CA GLU A 118 20.96 16.83 -1.08
C GLU A 118 21.47 16.91 -2.53
N GLN A 119 21.40 15.80 -3.29
CA GLN A 119 21.78 15.80 -4.71
C GLN A 119 20.92 16.72 -5.57
N LEU A 120 19.61 16.79 -5.31
CA LEU A 120 18.71 17.66 -6.07
C LEU A 120 18.98 19.13 -5.78
N SER A 121 19.24 19.53 -4.53
CA SER A 121 19.58 20.91 -4.17
C SER A 121 20.86 21.38 -4.86
N PHE A 122 21.84 20.50 -5.04
CA PHE A 122 23.09 20.81 -5.75
C PHE A 122 22.90 21.10 -7.25
N TYR A 123 21.85 20.59 -7.86
CA TYR A 123 21.52 20.83 -9.28
C TYR A 123 20.66 22.07 -9.49
N GLU A 124 19.88 22.50 -8.48
CA GLU A 124 19.03 23.69 -8.55
C GLU A 124 19.83 24.97 -8.28
N GLU A 125 20.99 24.92 -7.63
CA GLU A 125 21.87 26.06 -7.35
C GLU A 125 22.88 26.39 -8.48
N ARG A 126 22.81 25.71 -9.64
CA ARG A 126 23.64 25.96 -10.83
C ARG A 126 22.82 26.51 -11.99
#